data_8c37cab4c9b2c2fdfe5ac8e028aa891d
#
_entry.id   8c37cab4c9b2c2fdfe5ac8e028aa891d
#
_cell.length_a   1.000
_cell.length_b   1.000
_cell.length_c   1.000
_cell.angle_alpha   90.00
_cell.angle_beta   90.00
_cell.angle_gamma   90.00
#
_symmetry.space_group_name_H-M   'P 1'
#
loop_
_entity.id
_entity.type
_entity.pdbx_description
1 polymer ?
#
loop_
_entity_poly.entity_id
_entity_poly.type
_entity_poly.pdbx_seq_one_letter_code
_entity_poly.pdbx_strand_id
1 'polypeptide(L)'
;MFDHQFFTRDKGENPGVNVDLSARCGLECPRCQRQTYFSSNKDIPGHDLTVDDFVKITDYFKSINFCGQLSDPVHNEYFIDILRLCKMKNVDGVIHNASSLKSKEWYIEAFQAHPDMRWVFGIDGLPKDSCMYRINQDGEKLFNIMLESKKHLNTTPMWQYIIFSYNEKDIDEARKMAQDNGVNFSLCYSSKWLNENDPYMPKDKTKRIWSNQYG
;
A
#
# COMPACT_ATOMS: atom_id res chain seq x y z
N MET A 1 13.59 11.09 4.63
CA MET A 1 12.64 12.19 4.92
C MET A 1 11.38 11.83 4.17
N PHE A 2 10.31 11.45 4.86
CA PHE A 2 9.01 11.23 4.21
C PHE A 2 8.61 12.55 3.60
N ASP A 3 8.29 12.56 2.32
CA ASP A 3 7.66 13.72 1.71
C ASP A 3 6.23 13.80 2.29
N HIS A 4 6.08 14.59 3.36
CA HIS A 4 4.83 14.77 4.09
C HIS A 4 3.71 15.43 3.26
N GLN A 5 3.96 15.74 2.00
CA GLN A 5 2.96 16.35 1.11
C GLN A 5 1.74 15.47 0.85
N PHE A 6 1.83 14.14 1.11
CA PHE A 6 0.69 13.23 0.94
C PHE A 6 -0.24 13.15 2.16
N PHE A 7 0.17 13.67 3.30
CA PHE A 7 -0.60 13.61 4.55
C PHE A 7 -0.66 15.00 5.21
N THR A 8 -1.14 15.98 4.48
CA THR A 8 -1.61 17.18 5.15
C THR A 8 -2.79 16.76 6.02
N ARG A 9 -2.57 16.68 7.32
CA ARG A 9 -3.66 16.77 8.30
C ARG A 9 -4.24 18.16 8.10
N ASP A 10 -5.20 18.26 7.23
CA ASP A 10 -6.06 19.42 7.18
C ASP A 10 -6.78 19.45 8.53
N LYS A 11 -6.37 20.35 9.42
CA LYS A 11 -7.01 20.58 10.71
C LYS A 11 -8.33 21.35 10.54
N GLY A 12 -8.83 21.41 9.30
CA GLY A 12 -10.03 22.09 8.88
C GLY A 12 -11.21 21.13 8.61
N GLU A 13 -12.12 21.55 7.82
CA GLU A 13 -13.49 21.04 7.61
C GLU A 13 -13.62 19.61 7.04
N ASN A 14 -12.53 18.91 6.67
CA ASN A 14 -12.55 17.57 6.08
C ASN A 14 -11.65 16.58 6.85
N PRO A 15 -12.17 15.93 7.90
CA PRO A 15 -11.39 14.94 8.65
C PRO A 15 -11.04 13.73 7.76
N GLY A 16 -9.77 13.32 7.80
CA GLY A 16 -9.28 12.10 7.15
C GLY A 16 -9.25 10.92 8.10
N VAL A 17 -9.40 9.71 7.57
CA VAL A 17 -9.33 8.46 8.35
C VAL A 17 -8.51 7.39 7.63
N ASN A 18 -7.77 6.59 8.42
CA ASN A 18 -7.15 5.35 7.94
C ASN A 18 -8.12 4.19 8.18
N VAL A 19 -8.35 3.38 7.17
CA VAL A 19 -9.29 2.25 7.24
C VAL A 19 -8.64 0.98 6.74
N ASP A 20 -8.67 -0.06 7.57
CA ASP A 20 -8.48 -1.44 7.15
C ASP A 20 -9.84 -2.03 6.72
N LEU A 21 -10.01 -2.31 5.44
CA LEU A 21 -11.28 -2.80 4.88
C LEU A 21 -11.56 -4.27 5.18
N SER A 22 -10.53 -5.04 5.55
CA SER A 22 -10.57 -6.48 5.65
C SER A 22 -9.59 -6.95 6.72
N ALA A 23 -9.76 -8.18 7.20
CA ALA A 23 -8.74 -8.88 7.98
C ALA A 23 -7.83 -9.77 7.11
N ARG A 24 -7.96 -9.71 5.77
CA ARG A 24 -7.30 -10.61 4.84
C ARG A 24 -6.14 -9.95 4.10
N CYS A 25 -5.07 -10.72 3.90
CA CYS A 25 -3.96 -10.39 3.01
C CYS A 25 -3.32 -11.70 2.55
N GLY A 26 -3.06 -11.86 1.27
CA GLY A 26 -2.40 -13.03 0.71
C GLY A 26 -0.87 -13.03 0.84
N LEU A 27 -0.29 -11.96 1.36
CA LEU A 27 1.15 -11.81 1.52
C LEU A 27 1.61 -12.26 2.91
N GLU A 28 2.84 -12.79 2.98
CA GLU A 28 3.48 -13.26 4.21
C GLU A 28 4.75 -12.47 4.51
N CYS A 29 4.68 -11.14 4.44
CA CYS A 29 5.83 -10.26 4.71
C CYS A 29 6.41 -10.51 6.11
N PRO A 30 7.73 -10.80 6.26
CA PRO A 30 8.31 -11.29 7.52
C PRO A 30 8.23 -10.34 8.71
N ARG A 31 8.14 -9.02 8.48
CA ARG A 31 8.03 -8.01 9.56
C ARG A 31 6.65 -7.35 9.59
N CYS A 32 5.66 -7.97 8.94
CA CYS A 32 4.28 -7.53 9.04
C CYS A 32 3.73 -7.82 10.44
N GLN A 33 2.91 -6.92 10.97
CA GLN A 33 2.25 -7.11 12.26
C GLN A 33 1.39 -8.39 12.29
N ARG A 34 0.89 -8.87 11.15
CA ARG A 34 0.17 -10.15 11.02
C ARG A 34 0.97 -11.33 11.55
N GLN A 35 2.30 -11.31 11.37
CA GLN A 35 3.17 -12.39 11.84
C GLN A 35 3.17 -12.53 13.37
N THR A 36 2.94 -11.43 14.10
CA THR A 36 2.78 -11.46 15.55
C THR A 36 1.52 -12.21 15.97
N TYR A 37 0.42 -12.08 15.22
CA TYR A 37 -0.79 -12.84 15.48
C TYR A 37 -0.58 -14.32 15.17
N PHE A 38 -0.01 -14.66 14.01
CA PHE A 38 0.25 -16.04 13.61
C PHE A 38 1.20 -16.76 14.57
N SER A 39 2.30 -16.11 14.99
CA SER A 39 3.24 -16.69 15.95
C SER A 39 2.64 -16.90 17.35
N SER A 40 1.56 -16.20 17.65
CA SER A 40 0.83 -16.31 18.93
C SER A 40 -0.43 -17.19 18.82
N ASN A 41 -0.66 -17.88 17.69
CA ASN A 41 -1.87 -18.63 17.39
C ASN A 41 -3.16 -17.80 17.61
N LYS A 42 -3.14 -16.54 17.22
CA LYS A 42 -4.29 -15.63 17.34
C LYS A 42 -4.83 -15.30 15.96
N ASP A 43 -6.14 -15.15 15.88
CA ASP A 43 -6.80 -14.65 14.68
C ASP A 43 -6.45 -13.17 14.45
N ILE A 44 -6.38 -12.79 13.17
CA ILE A 44 -6.26 -11.38 12.81
C ILE A 44 -7.59 -10.69 13.16
N PRO A 45 -7.56 -9.61 13.96
CA PRO A 45 -8.77 -8.90 14.34
C PRO A 45 -9.39 -8.18 13.15
N GLY A 46 -10.71 -8.04 13.20
CA GLY A 46 -11.50 -7.33 12.18
C GLY A 46 -12.29 -8.28 11.29
N HIS A 47 -13.02 -7.70 10.38
CA HIS A 47 -13.86 -8.38 9.37
C HIS A 47 -13.90 -7.54 8.10
N ASP A 48 -14.48 -8.07 7.05
CA ASP A 48 -14.71 -7.30 5.83
C ASP A 48 -15.81 -6.26 6.09
N LEU A 49 -15.48 -4.98 5.88
CA LEU A 49 -16.48 -3.92 5.93
C LEU A 49 -17.37 -4.02 4.71
N THR A 50 -18.67 -3.93 4.96
CA THR A 50 -19.71 -3.91 3.91
C THR A 50 -19.87 -2.52 3.31
N VAL A 51 -20.61 -2.41 2.22
CA VAL A 51 -21.00 -1.11 1.65
C VAL A 51 -21.82 -0.30 2.65
N ASP A 52 -22.72 -0.94 3.43
CA ASP A 52 -23.55 -0.26 4.44
C ASP A 52 -22.72 0.32 5.59
N ASP A 53 -21.67 -0.39 6.03
CA ASP A 53 -20.73 0.15 7.01
C ASP A 53 -20.01 1.38 6.43
N PHE A 54 -19.65 1.31 5.15
CA PHE A 54 -18.93 2.37 4.48
C PHE A 54 -19.78 3.61 4.20
N VAL A 55 -21.11 3.46 4.05
CA VAL A 55 -22.04 4.60 3.98
C VAL A 55 -21.85 5.50 5.21
N LYS A 56 -21.80 4.93 6.42
CA LYS A 56 -21.61 5.67 7.67
C LYS A 56 -20.27 6.39 7.73
N ILE A 57 -19.19 5.71 7.26
CA ILE A 57 -17.84 6.28 7.23
C ILE A 57 -17.79 7.49 6.28
N THR A 58 -18.35 7.35 5.07
CA THR A 58 -18.32 8.39 4.03
C THR A 58 -19.27 9.56 4.31
N ASP A 59 -20.25 9.40 5.19
CA ASP A 59 -21.09 10.50 5.67
C ASP A 59 -20.28 11.48 6.52
N TYR A 60 -19.27 10.97 7.24
CA TYR A 60 -18.48 11.75 8.17
C TYR A 60 -17.10 12.15 7.60
N PHE A 61 -16.38 11.19 6.96
CA PHE A 61 -15.04 11.41 6.45
C PHE A 61 -15.07 11.69 4.94
N LYS A 62 -14.34 12.72 4.51
CA LYS A 62 -14.20 13.09 3.09
C LYS A 62 -12.82 12.77 2.51
N SER A 63 -11.91 12.30 3.34
CA SER A 63 -10.60 11.79 2.93
C SER A 63 -10.32 10.45 3.59
N ILE A 64 -10.11 9.40 2.80
CA ILE A 64 -9.93 8.03 3.30
C ILE A 64 -8.61 7.46 2.80
N ASN A 65 -7.81 6.96 3.73
CA ASN A 65 -6.62 6.20 3.44
C ASN A 65 -6.88 4.71 3.66
N PHE A 66 -6.94 3.96 2.58
CA PHE A 66 -7.03 2.50 2.59
C PHE A 66 -5.62 1.93 2.78
N CYS A 67 -5.17 1.84 4.03
CA CYS A 67 -3.75 1.70 4.34
C CYS A 67 -3.28 0.27 4.60
N GLY A 68 -4.17 -0.67 4.79
CA GLY A 68 -3.78 -2.07 5.00
C GLY A 68 -2.74 -2.28 6.11
N GLN A 69 -3.04 -1.90 7.35
CA GLN A 69 -2.16 -2.18 8.49
C GLN A 69 -2.06 -3.69 8.76
N LEU A 70 -3.21 -4.36 8.71
CA LEU A 70 -3.35 -5.80 8.91
C LEU A 70 -3.89 -6.52 7.68
N SER A 71 -4.26 -5.79 6.63
CA SER A 71 -4.85 -6.34 5.41
C SER A 71 -4.27 -5.69 4.16
N ASP A 72 -4.74 -6.13 3.02
CA ASP A 72 -4.62 -5.37 1.77
C ASP A 72 -6.04 -5.11 1.27
N PRO A 73 -6.41 -3.86 0.92
CA PRO A 73 -7.79 -3.47 0.63
C PRO A 73 -8.43 -4.27 -0.51
N VAL A 74 -7.65 -4.75 -1.49
CA VAL A 74 -8.17 -5.54 -2.62
C VAL A 74 -8.71 -6.92 -2.23
N HIS A 75 -8.49 -7.34 -0.98
CA HIS A 75 -9.06 -8.59 -0.47
C HIS A 75 -10.50 -8.46 0.04
N ASN A 76 -10.99 -7.24 0.26
CA ASN A 76 -12.40 -7.02 0.57
C ASN A 76 -13.25 -7.30 -0.67
N GLU A 77 -14.30 -8.08 -0.52
CA GLU A 77 -15.18 -8.47 -1.63
C GLU A 77 -16.05 -7.31 -2.14
N TYR A 78 -16.34 -6.33 -1.29
CA TYR A 78 -17.13 -5.13 -1.62
C TYR A 78 -16.25 -3.96 -2.09
N PHE A 79 -14.93 -4.15 -2.27
CA PHE A 79 -13.99 -3.05 -2.50
C PHE A 79 -14.36 -2.17 -3.69
N ILE A 80 -14.76 -2.77 -4.83
CA ILE A 80 -15.15 -2.00 -6.02
C ILE A 80 -16.44 -1.20 -5.76
N ASP A 81 -17.42 -1.77 -5.05
CA ASP A 81 -18.65 -1.06 -4.71
C ASP A 81 -18.40 0.06 -3.68
N ILE A 82 -17.47 -0.15 -2.76
CA ILE A 82 -16.99 0.89 -1.84
C ILE A 82 -16.34 2.04 -2.61
N LEU A 83 -15.54 1.76 -3.65
CA LEU A 83 -14.97 2.80 -4.51
C LEU A 83 -16.04 3.58 -5.27
N ARG A 84 -17.05 2.90 -5.80
CA ARG A 84 -18.21 3.56 -6.44
C ARG A 84 -18.97 4.46 -5.48
N LEU A 85 -19.18 4.00 -4.24
CA LEU A 85 -19.79 4.80 -3.18
C LEU A 85 -18.95 6.05 -2.85
N CYS A 86 -17.63 5.89 -2.69
CA CYS A 86 -16.71 7.02 -2.49
C CYS A 86 -16.82 8.05 -3.61
N LYS A 87 -16.86 7.58 -4.88
CA LYS A 87 -17.03 8.47 -6.04
C LYS A 87 -18.34 9.24 -5.99
N MET A 88 -19.46 8.57 -5.71
CA MET A 88 -20.78 9.21 -5.60
C MET A 88 -20.84 10.27 -4.49
N LYS A 89 -20.12 10.05 -3.39
CA LYS A 89 -20.12 10.95 -2.23
C LYS A 89 -18.99 11.99 -2.25
N ASN A 90 -18.23 12.08 -3.36
CA ASN A 90 -17.05 12.96 -3.49
C ASN A 90 -16.05 12.77 -2.35
N VAL A 91 -15.75 11.51 -2.03
CA VAL A 91 -14.75 11.13 -1.03
C VAL A 91 -13.43 10.87 -1.74
N ASP A 92 -12.42 11.61 -1.37
CA ASP A 92 -11.05 11.47 -1.83
C ASP A 92 -10.29 10.40 -1.06
N GLY A 93 -9.12 9.95 -1.58
CA GLY A 93 -8.29 9.06 -0.80
C GLY A 93 -7.05 8.50 -1.48
N VAL A 94 -6.40 7.62 -0.72
CA VAL A 94 -5.21 6.88 -1.16
C VAL A 94 -5.44 5.39 -0.93
N ILE A 95 -5.10 4.58 -1.90
CA ILE A 95 -5.19 3.13 -1.84
C ILE A 95 -3.77 2.56 -1.82
N HIS A 96 -3.38 1.93 -0.72
CA HIS A 96 -2.11 1.21 -0.61
C HIS A 96 -2.35 -0.26 -0.92
N ASN A 97 -1.82 -0.71 -2.04
CA ASN A 97 -1.94 -2.09 -2.50
C ASN A 97 -0.55 -2.71 -2.72
N ALA A 98 -0.36 -3.90 -2.20
CA ALA A 98 0.81 -4.73 -2.47
C ALA A 98 0.44 -6.11 -3.02
N SER A 99 -0.84 -6.45 -3.03
CA SER A 99 -1.31 -7.73 -3.53
C SER A 99 -1.29 -7.78 -5.06
N SER A 100 -0.83 -8.89 -5.61
CA SER A 100 -0.90 -9.23 -7.05
C SER A 100 -1.96 -10.30 -7.34
N LEU A 101 -2.80 -10.63 -6.35
CA LEU A 101 -3.70 -11.77 -6.41
C LEU A 101 -4.80 -11.62 -7.47
N LYS A 102 -5.39 -10.44 -7.59
CA LYS A 102 -6.52 -10.18 -8.50
C LYS A 102 -6.08 -10.20 -9.98
N SER A 103 -7.03 -10.42 -10.88
CA SER A 103 -6.77 -10.35 -12.32
C SER A 103 -6.57 -8.89 -12.79
N LYS A 104 -5.99 -8.72 -13.96
CA LYS A 104 -5.83 -7.39 -14.59
C LYS A 104 -7.19 -6.72 -14.81
N GLU A 105 -8.18 -7.47 -15.26
CA GLU A 105 -9.53 -6.98 -15.52
C GLU A 105 -10.20 -6.48 -14.26
N TRP A 106 -10.02 -7.19 -13.13
CA TRP A 106 -10.52 -6.75 -11.84
C TRP A 106 -9.90 -5.40 -11.42
N TYR A 107 -8.59 -5.23 -11.62
CA TYR A 107 -7.92 -3.96 -11.32
C TYR A 107 -8.42 -2.83 -12.22
N ILE A 108 -8.63 -3.10 -13.51
CA ILE A 108 -9.19 -2.11 -14.44
C ILE A 108 -10.58 -1.66 -13.97
N GLU A 109 -11.44 -2.59 -13.55
CA GLU A 109 -12.75 -2.25 -12.99
C GLU A 109 -12.63 -1.39 -11.72
N ALA A 110 -11.69 -1.73 -10.82
CA ALA A 110 -11.44 -0.95 -9.62
C ALA A 110 -10.95 0.48 -9.93
N PHE A 111 -10.05 0.65 -10.90
CA PHE A 111 -9.59 1.97 -11.33
C PHE A 111 -10.73 2.81 -11.92
N GLN A 112 -11.57 2.20 -12.75
CA GLN A 112 -12.72 2.86 -13.37
C GLN A 112 -13.82 3.20 -12.37
N ALA A 113 -13.96 2.43 -11.29
CA ALA A 113 -14.94 2.70 -10.24
C ALA A 113 -14.71 4.05 -9.54
N HIS A 114 -13.44 4.46 -9.38
CA HIS A 114 -13.08 5.78 -8.86
C HIS A 114 -11.74 6.25 -9.43
N PRO A 115 -11.71 6.85 -10.64
CA PRO A 115 -10.47 7.21 -11.32
C PRO A 115 -9.65 8.33 -10.66
N ASP A 116 -10.23 9.06 -9.71
CA ASP A 116 -9.54 10.15 -8.99
C ASP A 116 -8.81 9.66 -7.74
N MET A 117 -9.02 8.39 -7.30
CA MET A 117 -8.27 7.80 -6.20
C MET A 117 -6.78 7.69 -6.54
N ARG A 118 -5.94 8.00 -5.58
CA ARG A 118 -4.49 7.85 -5.69
C ARG A 118 -4.11 6.42 -5.34
N TRP A 119 -3.43 5.73 -6.23
CA TRP A 119 -2.96 4.36 -6.01
C TRP A 119 -1.48 4.33 -5.72
N VAL A 120 -1.12 3.66 -4.63
CA VAL A 120 0.25 3.38 -4.19
C VAL A 120 0.50 1.89 -4.27
N PHE A 121 1.42 1.48 -5.11
CA PHE A 121 1.78 0.08 -5.34
C PHE A 121 3.06 -0.24 -4.57
N GLY A 122 2.95 -1.12 -3.58
CA GLY A 122 4.07 -1.57 -2.76
C GLY A 122 4.84 -2.68 -3.46
N ILE A 123 5.96 -2.34 -4.10
CA ILE A 123 6.88 -3.29 -4.76
C ILE A 123 8.28 -3.00 -4.22
N ASP A 124 8.81 -3.89 -3.37
CA ASP A 124 10.05 -3.64 -2.65
C ASP A 124 11.24 -4.31 -3.34
N GLY A 125 11.95 -3.56 -4.12
CA GLY A 125 13.03 -4.04 -5.01
C GLY A 125 12.65 -3.86 -6.48
N LEU A 126 13.47 -4.38 -7.39
CA LEU A 126 13.06 -4.55 -8.77
C LEU A 126 11.85 -5.50 -8.82
N PRO A 127 10.94 -5.37 -9.80
CA PRO A 127 9.69 -6.16 -9.80
C PRO A 127 9.90 -7.66 -9.58
N LYS A 128 10.91 -8.26 -10.22
CA LYS A 128 11.27 -9.68 -10.09
C LYS A 128 11.72 -10.09 -8.68
N ASP A 129 12.27 -9.14 -7.90
CA ASP A 129 12.91 -9.41 -6.61
C ASP A 129 12.00 -9.06 -5.42
N SER A 130 10.87 -8.40 -5.66
CA SER A 130 9.97 -7.93 -4.59
C SER A 130 9.43 -9.08 -3.71
N CYS A 131 9.27 -10.28 -4.27
CA CYS A 131 8.86 -11.48 -3.52
C CYS A 131 9.86 -11.92 -2.44
N MET A 132 11.10 -11.42 -2.45
CA MET A 132 12.08 -11.72 -1.40
C MET A 132 11.65 -11.24 -0.01
N TYR A 133 10.89 -10.16 0.06
CA TYR A 133 10.28 -9.69 1.29
C TYR A 133 8.75 -9.82 1.27
N ARG A 134 8.11 -9.48 0.15
CA ARG A 134 6.66 -9.64 0.00
C ARG A 134 6.33 -11.05 -0.48
N ILE A 135 6.60 -12.02 0.39
CA ILE A 135 6.35 -13.44 0.09
C ILE A 135 4.93 -13.60 -0.47
N ASN A 136 4.78 -14.38 -1.53
CA ASN A 136 3.56 -14.60 -2.33
C ASN A 136 3.18 -13.41 -3.26
N GLN A 137 4.02 -12.38 -3.40
CA GLN A 137 3.79 -11.35 -4.40
C GLN A 137 4.37 -11.77 -5.77
N ASP A 138 3.62 -11.60 -6.82
CA ASP A 138 4.11 -11.50 -8.20
C ASP A 138 4.36 -10.02 -8.50
N GLY A 139 5.60 -9.58 -8.27
CA GLY A 139 5.96 -8.17 -8.41
C GLY A 139 5.94 -7.68 -9.86
N GLU A 140 6.28 -8.54 -10.83
CA GLU A 140 6.22 -8.19 -12.26
C GLU A 140 4.77 -7.98 -12.72
N LYS A 141 3.87 -8.87 -12.31
CA LYS A 141 2.43 -8.70 -12.56
C LYS A 141 1.91 -7.41 -11.95
N LEU A 142 2.26 -7.13 -10.68
CA LEU A 142 1.80 -5.93 -9.99
C LEU A 142 2.36 -4.66 -10.63
N PHE A 143 3.62 -4.68 -11.07
CA PHE A 143 4.23 -3.57 -11.80
C PHE A 143 3.50 -3.31 -13.13
N ASN A 144 3.19 -4.36 -13.89
CA ASN A 144 2.42 -4.24 -15.13
C ASN A 144 0.99 -3.71 -14.88
N ILE A 145 0.34 -4.09 -13.77
CA ILE A 145 -0.95 -3.54 -13.34
C ILE A 145 -0.81 -2.04 -13.02
N MET A 146 0.25 -1.64 -12.32
CA MET A 146 0.54 -0.23 -12.05
C MET A 146 0.71 0.57 -13.34
N LEU A 147 1.41 0.05 -14.34
CA LEU A 147 1.55 0.71 -15.65
C LEU A 147 0.21 0.80 -16.39
N GLU A 148 -0.61 -0.24 -16.33
CA GLU A 148 -1.95 -0.24 -16.93
C GLU A 148 -2.86 0.81 -16.29
N SER A 149 -2.74 1.02 -14.97
CA SER A 149 -3.58 1.98 -14.23
C SER A 149 -3.53 3.41 -14.81
N LYS A 150 -2.41 3.79 -15.43
CA LYS A 150 -2.23 5.12 -16.08
C LYS A 150 -3.25 5.40 -17.20
N LYS A 151 -3.86 4.37 -17.78
CA LYS A 151 -4.88 4.51 -18.84
C LYS A 151 -6.27 4.75 -18.25
N HIS A 152 -6.47 4.51 -16.96
CA HIS A 152 -7.77 4.48 -16.32
C HIS A 152 -7.90 5.47 -15.16
N LEU A 153 -6.77 5.87 -14.54
CA LEU A 153 -6.75 6.84 -13.46
C LEU A 153 -6.52 8.26 -13.99
N ASN A 154 -7.13 9.23 -13.32
CA ASN A 154 -6.85 10.66 -13.52
C ASN A 154 -5.61 11.11 -12.74
N THR A 155 -5.08 10.26 -11.86
CA THR A 155 -3.90 10.51 -11.04
C THR A 155 -2.72 9.65 -11.50
N THR A 156 -1.49 10.14 -11.34
CA THR A 156 -0.30 9.34 -11.62
C THR A 156 -0.10 8.31 -10.50
N PRO A 157 -0.03 7.00 -10.81
CA PRO A 157 0.22 5.97 -9.80
C PRO A 157 1.61 6.13 -9.17
N MET A 158 1.75 5.65 -7.94
CA MET A 158 2.98 5.72 -7.19
C MET A 158 3.56 4.32 -6.94
N TRP A 159 4.81 4.14 -7.27
CA TRP A 159 5.60 3.00 -6.84
C TRP A 159 6.21 3.29 -5.48
N GLN A 160 5.75 2.61 -4.43
CA GLN A 160 6.35 2.62 -3.11
C GLN A 160 7.41 1.53 -3.01
N TYR A 161 8.62 1.92 -2.62
CA TYR A 161 9.79 1.06 -2.51
C TYR A 161 10.35 1.18 -1.09
N ILE A 162 10.24 0.12 -0.30
CA ILE A 162 10.85 0.06 1.03
C ILE A 162 12.25 -0.53 0.91
N ILE A 163 13.23 0.12 1.54
CA ILE A 163 14.63 -0.31 1.48
C ILE A 163 14.86 -1.47 2.44
N PHE A 164 15.44 -2.55 1.91
CA PHE A 164 15.92 -3.72 2.62
C PHE A 164 17.34 -4.06 2.18
N SER A 165 18.00 -4.99 2.90
CA SER A 165 19.37 -5.42 2.60
C SER A 165 19.57 -5.99 1.19
N TYR A 166 18.55 -6.63 0.61
CA TYR A 166 18.64 -7.25 -0.70
C TYR A 166 18.47 -6.26 -1.86
N ASN A 167 17.77 -5.14 -1.63
CA ASN A 167 17.41 -4.19 -2.67
C ASN A 167 18.08 -2.81 -2.53
N GLU A 168 18.87 -2.58 -1.48
CA GLU A 168 19.48 -1.26 -1.20
C GLU A 168 20.42 -0.74 -2.29
N LYS A 169 20.93 -1.61 -3.16
CA LYS A 169 21.81 -1.28 -4.30
C LYS A 169 21.03 -0.97 -5.58
N ASP A 170 19.77 -1.35 -5.66
CA ASP A 170 18.96 -1.28 -6.89
C ASP A 170 18.07 -0.03 -6.93
N ILE A 171 18.20 0.88 -5.94
CA ILE A 171 17.35 2.07 -5.78
C ILE A 171 17.41 2.98 -7.02
N ASP A 172 18.60 3.23 -7.57
CA ASP A 172 18.76 4.14 -8.71
C ASP A 172 18.20 3.51 -9.99
N GLU A 173 18.35 2.19 -10.16
CA GLU A 173 17.74 1.46 -11.26
C GLU A 173 16.20 1.50 -11.16
N ALA A 174 15.63 1.24 -9.98
CA ALA A 174 14.21 1.32 -9.76
C ALA A 174 13.65 2.73 -10.00
N ARG A 175 14.36 3.76 -9.53
CA ARG A 175 14.00 5.17 -9.77
C ARG A 175 14.00 5.51 -11.26
N LYS A 176 15.06 5.07 -11.97
CA LYS A 176 15.13 5.25 -13.42
C LYS A 176 13.98 4.52 -14.13
N MET A 177 13.70 3.27 -13.73
CA MET A 177 12.59 2.49 -14.28
C MET A 177 11.23 3.20 -14.06
N ALA A 178 11.00 3.78 -12.88
CA ALA A 178 9.80 4.57 -12.60
C ALA A 178 9.70 5.80 -13.51
N GLN A 179 10.80 6.54 -13.67
CA GLN A 179 10.88 7.72 -14.52
C GLN A 179 10.63 7.37 -15.99
N ASP A 180 11.30 6.34 -16.51
CA ASP A 180 11.16 5.88 -17.90
C ASP A 180 9.70 5.46 -18.21
N ASN A 181 8.99 4.95 -17.21
CA ASN A 181 7.59 4.53 -17.32
C ASN A 181 6.57 5.62 -16.92
N GLY A 182 7.02 6.80 -16.50
CA GLY A 182 6.15 7.92 -16.11
C GLY A 182 5.24 7.59 -14.93
N VAL A 183 5.76 6.94 -13.88
CA VAL A 183 5.12 6.72 -12.60
C VAL A 183 5.88 7.45 -11.50
N ASN A 184 5.18 7.86 -10.44
CA ASN A 184 5.83 8.45 -9.28
C ASN A 184 6.62 7.39 -8.49
N PHE A 185 7.74 7.77 -7.88
CA PHE A 185 8.56 6.89 -7.08
C PHE A 185 8.71 7.41 -5.65
N SER A 186 8.32 6.59 -4.67
CA SER A 186 8.43 6.91 -3.24
C SER A 186 9.38 5.94 -2.56
N LEU A 187 10.53 6.45 -2.11
CA LEU A 187 11.50 5.68 -1.36
C LEU A 187 11.15 5.74 0.13
N CYS A 188 10.97 4.57 0.75
CA CYS A 188 10.58 4.45 2.14
C CYS A 188 11.64 3.69 2.95
N TYR A 189 11.75 4.07 4.23
CA TYR A 189 12.61 3.40 5.20
C TYR A 189 11.76 2.58 6.14
N SER A 190 12.17 1.33 6.40
CA SER A 190 11.55 0.53 7.46
C SER A 190 12.20 0.82 8.81
N SER A 191 11.40 0.78 9.86
CA SER A 191 11.89 0.78 11.25
C SER A 191 11.58 -0.54 11.97
N LYS A 192 11.04 -1.52 11.26
CA LYS A 192 10.59 -2.80 11.83
C LYS A 192 11.69 -3.84 11.71
N TRP A 193 12.66 -3.80 12.63
CA TRP A 193 13.76 -4.74 12.72
C TRP A 193 13.65 -5.56 14.00
N LEU A 194 14.01 -6.84 13.97
CA LEU A 194 14.05 -7.69 15.18
C LEU A 194 15.21 -7.32 16.10
N ASN A 195 16.37 -7.07 15.52
CA ASN A 195 17.61 -6.71 16.20
C ASN A 195 18.63 -6.21 15.15
N GLU A 196 19.84 -5.89 15.59
CA GLU A 196 20.93 -5.38 14.74
C GLU A 196 21.40 -6.36 13.66
N ASN A 197 21.11 -7.65 13.80
CA ASN A 197 21.46 -8.71 12.86
C ASN A 197 20.27 -9.15 11.99
N ASP A 198 19.20 -8.37 11.95
CA ASP A 198 18.03 -8.69 11.13
C ASP A 198 18.45 -8.84 9.65
N PRO A 199 18.18 -9.99 9.00
CA PRO A 199 18.63 -10.25 7.64
C PRO A 199 18.04 -9.29 6.59
N TYR A 200 16.93 -8.63 6.90
CA TYR A 200 16.29 -7.66 6.02
C TYR A 200 16.78 -6.23 6.26
N MET A 201 17.51 -5.97 7.35
CA MET A 201 18.01 -4.64 7.64
C MET A 201 19.05 -4.21 6.59
N PRO A 202 18.96 -3.00 6.00
CA PRO A 202 19.97 -2.49 5.08
C PRO A 202 21.37 -2.55 5.69
N LYS A 203 22.38 -2.92 4.90
CA LYS A 203 23.79 -2.93 5.34
C LYS A 203 24.32 -1.51 5.50
N ASP A 204 23.89 -0.61 4.64
CA ASP A 204 24.18 0.82 4.75
C ASP A 204 23.46 1.44 5.94
N LYS A 205 24.24 1.85 6.94
CA LYS A 205 23.70 2.43 8.20
C LYS A 205 22.92 3.72 7.97
N THR A 206 23.19 4.47 6.90
CA THR A 206 22.46 5.70 6.56
C THR A 206 21.02 5.44 6.10
N LYS A 207 20.74 4.20 5.72
CA LYS A 207 19.42 3.72 5.27
C LYS A 207 18.62 3.01 6.37
N ARG A 208 19.06 3.11 7.64
CA ARG A 208 18.40 2.47 8.80
C ARG A 208 17.66 3.48 9.63
N ILE A 209 16.43 3.13 10.02
CA ILE A 209 15.64 3.87 11.02
C ILE A 209 15.28 2.88 12.13
N TRP A 210 15.40 3.31 13.39
CA TRP A 210 14.97 2.56 14.54
C TRP A 210 13.68 3.17 15.10
N SER A 211 12.72 2.33 15.49
CA SER A 211 11.42 2.76 16.00
C SER A 211 11.49 3.71 17.20
N ASN A 212 12.57 3.64 17.98
CA ASN A 212 12.75 4.47 19.17
C ASN A 212 13.20 5.92 18.87
N GLN A 213 13.41 6.28 17.61
CA GLN A 213 13.75 7.66 17.24
C GLN A 213 12.52 8.58 17.05
N TYR A 214 11.30 7.99 17.13
CA TYR A 214 10.03 8.69 16.97
C TYR A 214 8.99 8.30 18.02
N GLY A 215 9.47 7.90 19.22
CA GLY A 215 8.61 7.62 20.37
C GLY A 215 8.05 8.87 21.03
#